data_be43d48205e61b9dc709a9d34153867a
#
_entry.id   be43d48205e61b9dc709a9d34153867a
#
_cell.length_a   1.000
_cell.length_b   1.000
_cell.length_c   1.000
_cell.angle_alpha   90.00
_cell.angle_beta   90.00
_cell.angle_gamma   90.00
#
_symmetry.space_group_name_H-M   'P 1'
#
loop_
_entity.id
_entity.type
_entity.pdbx_description
1 polymer ?
#
loop_
_entity_poly.entity_id
_entity_poly.type
_entity_poly.pdbx_seq_one_letter_code
_entity_poly.pdbx_strand_id
1 'polypeptide(L)'
;AVEGMLCGLAAGVTAVQQLGVEAKRILLIGGAAANPAVQVIAGQVFDVPVQVPSPGEYVADGAARQAAWVLAGTRPSWPVDMVASPQSDPHPGILAAYQAVAARY
;
A
#
# COMPACT_ATOMS: atom_id res chain seq x y z
N ALA A 1 -10.26 -2.76 -14.37
CA ALA A 1 -8.84 -3.14 -14.38
C ALA A 1 -8.10 -2.62 -13.14
N VAL A 2 -8.22 -1.34 -12.83
CA VAL A 2 -7.55 -0.73 -11.66
C VAL A 2 -8.07 -1.34 -10.36
N GLU A 3 -9.38 -1.50 -10.23
CA GLU A 3 -9.99 -2.12 -9.06
C GLU A 3 -9.48 -3.55 -8.84
N GLY A 4 -9.39 -4.35 -9.91
CA GLY A 4 -8.88 -5.72 -9.83
C GLY A 4 -7.42 -5.78 -9.39
N MET A 5 -6.58 -4.90 -9.91
CA MET A 5 -5.18 -4.80 -9.52
C MET A 5 -5.03 -4.46 -8.03
N LEU A 6 -5.77 -3.45 -7.57
CA LEU A 6 -5.71 -3.01 -6.18
C LEU A 6 -6.33 -4.02 -5.21
N CYS A 7 -7.38 -4.72 -5.63
CA CYS A 7 -7.95 -5.81 -4.84
C CYS A 7 -6.99 -6.98 -4.69
N GLY A 8 -6.18 -7.29 -5.71
CA GLY A 8 -5.13 -8.29 -5.60
C GLY A 8 -4.11 -7.92 -4.53
N LEU A 9 -3.71 -6.65 -4.48
CA LEU A 9 -2.81 -6.13 -3.44
C LEU A 9 -3.49 -6.16 -2.05
N ALA A 10 -4.76 -5.81 -1.97
CA ALA A 10 -5.52 -5.86 -0.72
C ALA A 10 -5.64 -7.29 -0.17
N ALA A 11 -5.77 -8.28 -1.04
CA ALA A 11 -5.74 -9.68 -0.63
C ALA A 11 -4.40 -10.07 0.01
N GLY A 12 -3.29 -9.54 -0.51
CA GLY A 12 -1.98 -9.72 0.11
C GLY A 12 -1.89 -9.08 1.50
N VAL A 13 -2.42 -7.89 1.66
CA VAL A 13 -2.49 -7.22 2.97
C VAL A 13 -3.32 -8.03 3.95
N THR A 14 -4.48 -8.54 3.52
CA THR A 14 -5.33 -9.40 4.35
C THR A 14 -4.58 -10.66 4.82
N ALA A 15 -3.82 -11.30 3.93
CA ALA A 15 -3.04 -12.49 4.27
C ALA A 15 -1.99 -12.18 5.35
N VAL A 16 -1.32 -11.03 5.25
CA VAL A 16 -0.34 -10.59 6.25
C VAL A 16 -1.03 -10.27 7.60
N GLN A 17 -2.19 -9.64 7.56
CA GLN A 17 -2.97 -9.35 8.76
C GLN A 17 -3.41 -10.61 9.50
N GLN A 18 -3.75 -11.67 8.77
CA GLN A 18 -4.10 -12.97 9.35
C GLN A 18 -2.94 -13.64 10.09
N LEU A 19 -1.71 -13.22 9.82
CA LEU A 19 -0.51 -13.66 10.54
C LEU A 19 -0.24 -12.84 11.81
N GLY A 20 -1.14 -11.94 12.19
CA GLY A 20 -1.02 -11.13 13.39
C GLY A 20 -0.37 -9.75 13.18
N VAL A 21 -0.08 -9.38 11.95
CA VAL A 21 0.47 -8.04 11.65
C VAL A 21 -0.67 -7.03 11.54
N GLU A 22 -0.56 -5.92 12.25
CA GLU A 22 -1.51 -4.82 12.16
C GLU A 22 -1.02 -3.79 11.15
N ALA A 23 -1.78 -3.60 10.06
CA ALA A 23 -1.52 -2.55 9.09
C ALA A 23 -2.16 -1.24 9.56
N LYS A 24 -1.35 -0.22 9.81
CA LYS A 24 -1.81 1.10 10.28
C LYS A 24 -1.98 2.09 9.14
N ARG A 25 -1.28 1.88 8.05
CA ARG A 25 -1.35 2.70 6.82
C ARG A 25 -0.82 1.91 5.64
N ILE A 26 -1.20 2.36 4.45
CA ILE A 26 -0.68 1.83 3.18
C ILE A 26 0.14 2.93 2.52
N LEU A 27 1.36 2.63 2.12
CA LEU A 27 2.16 3.51 1.27
C LEU A 27 2.06 3.01 -0.16
N LEU A 28 1.48 3.84 -1.03
CA LEU A 28 1.30 3.52 -2.45
C LEU A 28 2.50 4.06 -3.22
N ILE A 29 3.31 3.17 -3.75
CA ILE A 29 4.55 3.51 -4.48
C ILE A 29 4.53 2.90 -5.88
N GLY A 30 5.47 3.35 -6.72
CA GLY A 30 5.59 2.89 -8.09
C GLY A 30 5.03 3.88 -9.10
N GLY A 31 5.22 3.61 -10.39
CA GLY A 31 4.83 4.54 -11.45
C GLY A 31 3.33 4.84 -11.49
N ALA A 32 2.49 3.86 -11.23
CA ALA A 32 1.04 4.02 -11.23
C ALA A 32 0.52 4.82 -10.02
N ALA A 33 1.31 4.97 -8.96
CA ALA A 33 0.89 5.67 -7.75
C ALA A 33 0.63 7.16 -7.97
N ALA A 34 1.21 7.75 -9.00
CA ALA A 34 0.98 9.15 -9.38
C ALA A 34 -0.37 9.37 -10.08
N ASN A 35 -1.03 8.32 -10.55
CA ASN A 35 -2.30 8.43 -11.27
C ASN A 35 -3.44 8.74 -10.29
N PRO A 36 -4.19 9.84 -10.47
CA PRO A 36 -5.28 10.20 -9.56
C PRO A 36 -6.37 9.14 -9.43
N ALA A 37 -6.70 8.45 -10.51
CA ALA A 37 -7.70 7.38 -10.48
C ALA A 37 -7.25 6.21 -9.61
N VAL A 38 -5.98 5.84 -9.69
CA VAL A 38 -5.39 4.79 -8.85
C VAL A 38 -5.45 5.20 -7.37
N GLN A 39 -5.14 6.45 -7.07
CA GLN A 39 -5.19 6.97 -5.70
C GLN A 39 -6.61 6.93 -5.12
N VAL A 40 -7.61 7.39 -5.88
CA VAL A 40 -9.01 7.39 -5.45
C VAL A 40 -9.50 5.96 -5.19
N ILE A 41 -9.26 5.05 -6.12
CA ILE A 41 -9.70 3.65 -5.99
C ILE A 41 -8.96 2.94 -4.85
N ALA A 42 -7.68 3.23 -4.64
CA ALA A 42 -6.94 2.70 -3.50
C ALA A 42 -7.60 3.09 -2.17
N GLY A 43 -8.02 4.35 -2.03
CA GLY A 43 -8.76 4.80 -0.84
C GLY A 43 -10.11 4.11 -0.65
N GLN A 44 -10.73 3.62 -1.73
CA GLN A 44 -11.98 2.87 -1.68
C GLN A 44 -11.78 1.40 -1.30
N VAL A 45 -10.68 0.80 -1.73
CA VAL A 45 -10.41 -0.64 -1.57
C VAL A 45 -9.76 -0.96 -0.24
N PHE A 46 -8.79 -0.16 0.20
CA PHE A 46 -8.11 -0.38 1.47
C PHE A 46 -8.90 0.21 2.63
N ASP A 47 -8.95 -0.50 3.73
CA ASP A 47 -9.66 -0.10 4.96
C ASP A 47 -8.78 0.70 5.94
N VAL A 48 -7.55 0.98 5.57
CA VAL A 48 -6.61 1.79 6.34
C VAL A 48 -6.17 3.00 5.52
N PRO A 49 -5.66 4.08 6.15
CA PRO A 49 -5.24 5.27 5.41
C PRO A 49 -4.21 4.96 4.33
N VAL A 50 -4.42 5.52 3.13
CA VAL A 50 -3.49 5.42 2.01
C VAL A 50 -2.72 6.73 1.89
N GLN A 51 -1.41 6.64 1.76
CA GLN A 51 -0.52 7.79 1.56
C GLN A 51 0.37 7.55 0.35
N VAL A 52 0.69 8.61 -0.37
CA VAL A 52 1.57 8.56 -1.54
C VAL A 52 2.83 9.37 -1.22
N PRO A 53 3.99 8.71 -1.06
CA PRO A 53 5.23 9.42 -0.84
C PRO A 53 5.77 10.05 -2.12
N SER A 54 6.73 10.95 -1.98
CA SER A 54 7.45 11.54 -3.11
C SER A 54 8.01 10.46 -4.02
N PRO A 55 8.02 10.65 -5.35
CA PRO A 55 8.63 9.69 -6.27
C PRO A 55 10.08 9.38 -5.89
N GLY A 56 10.48 8.11 -5.97
CA GLY A 56 11.82 7.68 -5.62
C GLY A 56 12.02 6.19 -5.82
N GLU A 57 13.26 5.76 -5.67
CA GLU A 57 13.66 4.36 -5.78
C GLU A 57 13.54 3.66 -4.43
N TYR A 58 12.33 3.32 -4.03
CA TYR A 58 12.04 2.83 -2.67
C TYR A 58 12.61 1.45 -2.38
N VAL A 59 12.82 0.60 -3.38
CA VAL A 59 13.50 -0.68 -3.18
C VAL A 59 14.95 -0.46 -2.80
N ALA A 60 15.63 0.43 -3.51
CA ALA A 60 17.01 0.80 -3.21
C ALA A 60 17.12 1.53 -1.86
N ASP A 61 16.18 2.43 -1.56
CA ASP A 61 16.11 3.12 -0.28
C ASP A 61 15.91 2.14 0.87
N GLY A 62 15.03 1.16 0.71
CA GLY A 62 14.82 0.12 1.72
C GLY A 62 16.06 -0.73 1.97
N ALA A 63 16.79 -1.08 0.91
CA ALA A 63 18.06 -1.80 1.03
C ALA A 63 19.12 -0.96 1.76
N ALA A 64 19.20 0.34 1.45
CA ALA A 64 20.10 1.26 2.13
C ALA A 64 19.77 1.40 3.62
N ARG A 65 18.49 1.48 3.97
CA ARG A 65 18.03 1.53 5.37
C ARG A 65 18.38 0.26 6.11
N GLN A 66 18.24 -0.89 5.48
CA GLN A 66 18.61 -2.18 6.07
C GLN A 66 20.12 -2.25 6.35
N ALA A 67 20.94 -1.82 5.39
CA ALA A 67 22.38 -1.76 5.57
C ALA A 67 22.80 -0.81 6.70
N ALA A 68 22.19 0.36 6.76
CA ALA A 68 22.43 1.32 7.82
C ALA A 68 22.03 0.77 9.20
N TRP A 69 20.94 0.04 9.27
CA TRP A 69 20.49 -0.60 10.50
C TRP A 69 21.50 -1.63 11.01
N VAL A 70 21.98 -2.50 10.12
CA VAL A 70 22.99 -3.50 10.47
C VAL A 70 24.28 -2.84 10.96
N LEU A 71 24.74 -1.78 10.28
CA LEU A 71 25.96 -1.08 10.61
C LEU A 71 25.87 -0.33 11.94
N ALA A 72 24.76 0.37 12.18
CA ALA A 72 24.57 1.22 13.36
C ALA A 72 24.01 0.47 14.58
N GLY A 73 23.43 -0.72 14.39
CA GLY A 73 22.77 -1.48 15.44
C GLY A 73 21.39 -0.95 15.81
N THR A 74 20.94 0.15 15.22
CA THR A 74 19.63 0.74 15.44
C THR A 74 18.95 1.06 14.12
N ARG A 75 17.62 0.94 14.09
CA ARG A 75 16.83 1.24 12.90
C ARG A 75 16.95 2.72 12.55
N PRO A 76 17.31 3.09 11.30
CA PRO A 76 17.37 4.49 10.92
C PRO A 76 15.97 5.12 10.87
N SER A 77 15.91 6.40 11.26
CA SER A 77 14.68 7.20 11.28
C SER A 77 14.65 8.20 10.12
N TRP A 78 15.12 7.80 8.94
CA TRP A 78 15.14 8.67 7.77
C TRP A 78 13.71 8.99 7.34
N PRO A 79 13.35 10.28 7.23
CA PRO A 79 11.99 10.67 6.88
C PRO A 79 11.66 10.36 5.42
N VAL A 80 10.38 10.16 5.15
CA VAL A 80 9.83 10.05 3.80
C VAL A 80 8.74 11.10 3.65
N ASP A 81 8.88 11.97 2.66
CA ASP A 81 7.90 13.02 2.39
C ASP A 81 6.68 12.44 1.67
N MET A 82 5.49 12.81 2.15
CA MET A 82 4.22 12.43 1.52
C MET A 82 3.72 13.53 0.63
N VAL A 83 3.34 13.20 -0.61
CA VAL A 83 2.83 14.18 -1.59
C VAL A 83 1.32 14.10 -1.75
N ALA A 84 0.68 13.02 -1.33
CA ALA A 84 -0.76 12.86 -1.38
C ALA A 84 -1.27 11.95 -0.27
N SER A 85 -2.50 12.24 0.19
CA SER A 85 -3.25 11.37 1.11
C SER A 85 -4.67 11.32 0.58
N PRO A 86 -5.00 10.35 -0.29
CA PRO A 86 -6.33 10.24 -0.88
C PRO A 86 -7.42 10.18 0.20
N GLN A 87 -8.46 10.99 0.01
CA GLN A 87 -9.58 11.14 0.95
C GLN A 87 -10.85 10.49 0.39
N SER A 88 -10.73 9.30 -0.18
CA SER A 88 -11.87 8.56 -0.68
C SER A 88 -12.60 7.85 0.47
N ASP A 89 -13.93 7.81 0.40
CA ASP A 89 -14.71 7.01 1.33
C ASP A 89 -14.50 5.52 1.03
N PRO A 90 -14.34 4.66 2.05
CA PRO A 90 -14.26 3.23 1.85
C PRO A 90 -15.47 2.68 1.10
N HIS A 91 -15.24 1.77 0.17
CA HIS A 91 -16.28 1.10 -0.59
C HIS A 91 -16.08 -0.42 -0.52
N PRO A 92 -16.53 -1.07 0.57
CA PRO A 92 -16.28 -2.50 0.80
C PRO A 92 -16.82 -3.42 -0.28
N GLY A 93 -17.85 -2.98 -1.00
CA GLY A 93 -18.43 -3.75 -2.10
C GLY A 93 -17.45 -4.06 -3.24
N ILE A 94 -16.44 -3.22 -3.47
CA ILE A 94 -15.43 -3.45 -4.51
C ILE A 94 -14.62 -4.70 -4.17
N LEU A 95 -14.07 -4.78 -2.97
CA LEU A 95 -13.29 -5.92 -2.53
C LEU A 95 -14.15 -7.19 -2.45
N ALA A 96 -15.38 -7.07 -1.95
CA ALA A 96 -16.31 -8.19 -1.86
C ALA A 96 -16.63 -8.76 -3.25
N ALA A 97 -16.86 -7.92 -4.24
CA ALA A 97 -17.08 -8.34 -5.63
C ALA A 97 -15.87 -9.07 -6.21
N TYR A 98 -14.67 -8.55 -5.96
CA TYR A 98 -13.44 -9.21 -6.38
C TYR A 98 -13.29 -10.60 -5.74
N GLN A 99 -13.50 -10.70 -4.43
CA GLN A 99 -13.39 -11.96 -3.70
C GLN A 99 -14.38 -13.00 -4.22
N ALA A 100 -15.60 -12.59 -4.55
CA ALA A 100 -16.61 -13.47 -5.11
C ALA A 100 -16.19 -14.04 -6.47
N VAL A 101 -15.56 -13.23 -7.31
CA VAL A 101 -15.03 -13.68 -8.61
C VAL A 101 -13.79 -14.55 -8.43
N ALA A 102 -12.86 -14.15 -7.58
CA ALA A 102 -11.63 -14.89 -7.33
C ALA A 102 -11.89 -16.29 -6.78
N ALA A 103 -12.93 -16.48 -5.99
CA ALA A 103 -13.32 -17.79 -5.45
C ALA A 103 -13.73 -18.82 -6.52
N ARG A 104 -13.97 -18.37 -7.78
CA ARG A 104 -14.31 -19.24 -8.91
C ARG A 104 -13.08 -19.82 -9.62
N TYR A 105 -11.93 -19.32 -9.29
CA TYR A 105 -10.65 -19.71 -9.88
C TYR A 105 -9.71 -20.21 -8.78
#